data_5c478424bfea00eead5c47463c515a5b
#
_entry.id   5c478424bfea00eead5c47463c515a5b
#
_cell.length_a   1.000
_cell.length_b   1.000
_cell.length_c   1.000
_cell.angle_alpha   90.00
_cell.angle_beta   90.00
_cell.angle_gamma   90.00
#
_symmetry.space_group_name_H-M   'P 1'
#
loop_
_entity.id
_entity.type
_entity.pdbx_description
1 polymer ?
#
loop_
_entity_poly.entity_id
_entity_poly.type
_entity_poly.pdbx_seq_one_letter_code
_entity_poly.pdbx_strand_id
1 'polypeptide(L)'
;MITPQQALVRLIDQREIFYDEMLSLMRQIMSGEVSPSLIAALLVGLRVKKETIGEISAAAFVMREFASKVPVTQREFLVDTCGTG
;
A
#
# COMPACT_ATOMS: atom_id res chain seq x y z
N MET A 1 -3.20 15.69 5.03
CA MET A 1 -2.97 14.45 4.29
C MET A 1 -1.47 14.21 4.13
N ILE A 2 -1.01 13.00 4.38
CA ILE A 2 0.41 12.68 4.25
C ILE A 2 0.81 12.57 2.78
N THR A 3 2.00 13.08 2.45
CA THR A 3 2.55 12.89 1.12
C THR A 3 3.45 11.65 1.11
N PRO A 4 3.68 11.04 -0.06
CA PRO A 4 4.58 9.88 -0.12
C PRO A 4 5.99 10.20 0.40
N GLN A 5 6.47 11.42 0.14
CA GLN A 5 7.79 11.83 0.61
C GLN A 5 7.83 11.96 2.14
N GLN A 6 6.76 12.53 2.72
CA GLN A 6 6.65 12.60 4.17
C GLN A 6 6.59 11.22 4.80
N ALA A 7 5.87 10.31 4.15
CA ALA A 7 5.78 8.94 4.63
C ALA A 7 7.14 8.28 4.63
N LEU A 8 7.92 8.46 3.57
CA LEU A 8 9.24 7.86 3.48
C LEU A 8 10.17 8.39 4.58
N VAL A 9 10.15 9.69 4.82
CA VAL A 9 10.95 10.27 5.91
C VAL A 9 10.56 9.66 7.25
N ARG A 10 9.27 9.51 7.49
CA ARG A 10 8.80 8.92 8.74
C ARG A 10 9.29 7.49 8.91
N LEU A 11 9.27 6.70 7.84
CA LEU A 11 9.73 5.31 7.88
C LEU A 11 11.24 5.24 8.12
N ILE A 12 12.00 6.12 7.50
CA ILE A 12 13.44 6.19 7.71
C ILE A 12 13.74 6.50 9.18
N ASP A 13 12.90 7.32 9.81
CA ASP A 13 13.04 7.66 11.22
C ASP A 13 12.48 6.58 12.15
N GLN A 14 12.08 5.44 11.63
CA GLN A 14 11.53 4.32 12.40
C GLN A 14 10.23 4.69 13.11
N ARG A 15 9.42 5.56 12.49
CA ARG A 15 8.17 6.02 13.05
C ARG A 15 6.98 5.42 12.31
N GLU A 16 5.91 5.18 13.04
CA GLU A 16 4.71 4.57 12.49
C GLU A 16 3.93 5.54 11.59
N ILE A 17 3.35 4.99 10.51
CA ILE A 17 2.36 5.71 9.72
C ILE A 17 1.01 5.28 10.26
N PHE A 18 0.25 6.26 10.76
CA PHE A 18 -1.03 5.95 11.41
C PHE A 18 -2.06 5.47 10.40
N TYR A 19 -3.10 4.83 10.90
CA TYR A 19 -4.10 4.17 10.07
C TYR A 19 -4.67 5.09 8.99
N ASP A 20 -5.14 6.27 9.40
CA ASP A 20 -5.73 7.22 8.44
C ASP A 20 -4.71 7.70 7.41
N GLU A 21 -3.49 7.92 7.84
CA GLU A 21 -2.41 8.32 6.94
C GLU A 21 -2.08 7.22 5.96
N MET A 22 -2.07 5.99 6.43
CA MET A 22 -1.80 4.84 5.59
C MET A 22 -2.91 4.62 4.56
N LEU A 23 -4.16 4.85 4.94
CA LEU A 23 -5.28 4.81 3.99
C LEU A 23 -5.05 5.80 2.85
N SER A 24 -4.70 7.03 3.19
CA SER A 24 -4.46 8.07 2.19
C SER A 24 -3.28 7.71 1.29
N LEU A 25 -2.19 7.24 1.89
CA LEU A 25 -0.99 6.87 1.15
C LEU A 25 -1.29 5.73 0.16
N MET A 26 -1.99 4.71 0.63
CA MET A 26 -2.32 3.59 -0.23
C MET A 26 -3.25 3.98 -1.37
N ARG A 27 -4.19 4.89 -1.13
CA ARG A 27 -5.06 5.38 -2.20
C ARG A 27 -4.27 6.12 -3.27
N GLN A 28 -3.28 6.89 -2.85
CA GLN A 28 -2.40 7.57 -3.80
C GLN A 28 -1.61 6.57 -4.64
N ILE A 29 -1.09 5.51 -4.00
CA ILE A 29 -0.36 4.46 -4.69
C ILE A 29 -1.25 3.74 -5.70
N MET A 30 -2.42 3.33 -5.25
CA MET A 30 -3.33 2.56 -6.11
C MET A 30 -3.92 3.41 -7.25
N SER A 31 -3.96 4.72 -7.08
CA SER A 31 -4.44 5.63 -8.13
C SER A 31 -3.34 6.01 -9.13
N GLY A 32 -2.14 5.50 -8.95
CA GLY A 32 -1.05 5.78 -9.88
C GLY A 32 -0.38 7.13 -9.68
N GLU A 33 -0.57 7.75 -8.54
CA GLU A 33 -0.01 9.08 -8.26
C GLU A 33 1.40 9.04 -7.69
N VAL A 34 1.91 7.85 -7.42
CA VAL A 34 3.22 7.68 -6.80
C VAL A 34 4.14 6.94 -7.78
N SER A 35 5.35 7.45 -7.98
CA SER A 35 6.27 6.82 -8.90
C SER A 35 6.67 5.43 -8.42
N PRO A 36 6.98 4.51 -9.35
CA PRO A 36 7.40 3.17 -8.96
C PRO A 36 8.63 3.16 -8.06
N SER A 37 9.57 4.05 -8.28
CA SER A 37 10.76 4.14 -7.44
C SER A 37 10.40 4.49 -6.00
N LEU A 38 9.48 5.43 -5.84
CA LEU A 38 9.05 5.84 -4.51
C LEU A 38 8.23 4.75 -3.83
N ILE A 39 7.40 4.04 -4.59
CA ILE A 39 6.67 2.90 -4.05
C ILE A 39 7.64 1.85 -3.51
N ALA A 40 8.67 1.53 -4.27
CA ALA A 40 9.68 0.57 -3.84
C ALA A 40 10.36 1.02 -2.56
N ALA A 41 10.72 2.30 -2.49
CA ALA A 41 11.35 2.85 -1.28
C ALA A 41 10.44 2.75 -0.07
N LEU A 42 9.15 3.05 -0.25
CA LEU A 42 8.18 2.96 0.83
C LEU A 42 8.02 1.53 1.32
N LEU A 43 7.95 0.57 0.40
CA LEU A 43 7.80 -0.83 0.77
C LEU A 43 9.03 -1.33 1.53
N VAL A 44 10.22 -0.97 1.08
CA VAL A 44 11.44 -1.33 1.77
C VAL A 44 11.48 -0.68 3.16
N GLY A 45 11.10 0.59 3.24
CA GLY A 45 11.07 1.29 4.52
C GLY A 45 10.13 0.65 5.51
N LEU A 46 8.94 0.26 5.06
CA LEU A 46 7.98 -0.43 5.91
C LEU A 46 8.55 -1.75 6.41
N ARG A 47 9.19 -2.49 5.53
CA ARG A 47 9.73 -3.80 5.89
C ARG A 47 10.88 -3.69 6.88
N VAL A 48 11.77 -2.74 6.66
CA VAL A 48 12.93 -2.52 7.55
C VAL A 48 12.48 -2.06 8.93
N LYS A 49 11.50 -1.17 8.98
CA LYS A 49 10.93 -0.69 10.23
C LYS A 49 10.09 -1.77 10.93
N LYS A 50 9.57 -2.71 10.19
CA LYS A 50 8.59 -3.72 10.60
C LYS A 50 7.20 -3.09 10.70
N GLU A 51 6.34 -3.49 9.81
CA GLU A 51 4.98 -2.97 9.70
C GLU A 51 4.19 -3.21 10.98
N THR A 52 3.37 -2.23 11.35
CA THR A 52 2.44 -2.40 12.45
C THR A 52 1.14 -3.03 11.92
N ILE A 53 0.34 -3.55 12.84
CA ILE A 53 -0.97 -4.11 12.48
C ILE A 53 -1.85 -3.04 11.83
N GLY A 54 -1.78 -1.80 12.33
CA GLY A 54 -2.55 -0.70 11.75
C GLY A 54 -2.14 -0.39 10.33
N GLU A 55 -0.83 -0.40 10.06
CA GLU A 55 -0.32 -0.15 8.72
C GLU A 55 -0.76 -1.24 7.74
N ILE A 56 -0.65 -2.49 8.16
CA ILE A 56 -1.04 -3.62 7.32
C ILE A 56 -2.56 -3.61 7.09
N SER A 57 -3.33 -3.35 8.13
CA SER A 57 -4.79 -3.32 8.03
C SER A 57 -5.27 -2.25 7.07
N ALA A 58 -4.69 -1.05 7.15
CA ALA A 58 -5.05 0.05 6.26
C ALA A 58 -4.70 -0.29 4.81
N ALA A 59 -3.52 -0.84 4.58
CA ALA A 59 -3.11 -1.22 3.24
C ALA A 59 -4.05 -2.27 2.66
N ALA A 60 -4.38 -3.29 3.44
CA ALA A 60 -5.29 -4.34 3.01
C ALA A 60 -6.68 -3.79 2.69
N PHE A 61 -7.15 -2.87 3.52
CA PHE A 61 -8.47 -2.26 3.30
C PHE A 61 -8.52 -1.56 1.94
N VAL A 62 -7.52 -0.74 1.64
CA VAL A 62 -7.50 0.00 0.37
C VAL A 62 -7.33 -0.95 -0.80
N MET A 63 -6.50 -1.97 -0.66
CA MET A 63 -6.30 -2.94 -1.73
C MET A 63 -7.61 -3.66 -2.06
N ARG A 64 -8.39 -4.03 -1.05
CA ARG A 64 -9.70 -4.64 -1.28
C ARG A 64 -10.68 -3.65 -1.89
N GLU A 65 -10.63 -2.40 -1.47
CA GLU A 65 -11.47 -1.35 -2.03
C GLU A 65 -11.25 -1.21 -3.53
N PHE A 66 -9.99 -1.20 -3.95
CA PHE A 66 -9.66 -1.08 -5.37
C PHE A 66 -9.92 -2.38 -6.13
N ALA A 67 -9.70 -3.52 -5.50
CA ALA A 67 -9.96 -4.82 -6.12
C ALA A 67 -11.43 -5.00 -6.45
N SER A 68 -12.33 -4.48 -5.62
CA SER A 68 -13.76 -4.61 -5.85
C SER A 68 -14.24 -3.85 -7.09
N LYS A 69 -13.40 -2.97 -7.64
CA LYS A 69 -13.71 -2.22 -8.85
C LYS A 69 -13.19 -2.90 -10.11
N VAL A 70 -12.48 -4.02 -9.95
CA VAL A 70 -11.91 -4.75 -11.07
C VAL A 70 -13.00 -5.61 -11.71
N PRO A 71 -13.11 -5.64 -13.06
CA PRO A 71 -14.09 -6.50 -13.72
C PRO A 71 -13.92 -7.96 -13.35
N VAL A 72 -15.03 -8.69 -13.38
CA VAL A 72 -15.04 -10.10 -12.95
C VAL A 72 -14.03 -10.94 -13.73
N THR A 73 -13.94 -10.72 -15.04
CA THR A 73 -13.02 -11.50 -15.88
C THR A 73 -11.57 -11.31 -15.44
N GLN A 74 -11.22 -10.08 -15.08
CA GLN A 74 -9.87 -9.83 -14.59
C GLN A 74 -9.64 -10.45 -13.24
N ARG A 75 -10.68 -10.50 -12.42
CA ARG A 75 -10.59 -11.11 -11.10
C ARG A 75 -10.34 -12.60 -11.21
N GLU A 76 -11.01 -13.27 -12.15
CA GLU A 76 -10.78 -14.68 -12.38
C GLU A 76 -9.34 -14.94 -12.79
N PHE A 77 -8.82 -14.10 -13.66
CA PHE A 77 -7.44 -14.22 -14.08
C PHE A 77 -6.47 -14.07 -12.91
N LEU A 78 -6.73 -13.10 -12.05
CA LEU A 78 -5.90 -12.87 -10.88
C LEU A 78 -5.96 -14.03 -9.90
N VAL A 79 -7.13 -14.63 -9.75
CA VAL A 79 -7.29 -15.78 -8.87
C VAL A 79 -6.44 -16.94 -9.37
N ASP A 80 -6.44 -17.20 -10.65
CA ASP A 80 -5.60 -18.24 -11.23
C ASP A 80 -4.14 -18.01 -10.94
N THR A 81 -3.71 -16.77 -11.09
CA THR A 81 -2.33 -16.40 -10.81
C THR A 81 -1.99 -16.63 -9.34
N CYS A 82 -2.88 -16.23 -8.47
CA CYS A 82 -2.67 -16.41 -7.03
C CYS A 82 -2.71 -17.87 -6.64
N GLY A 83 -3.54 -18.66 -7.33
CA GLY A 83 -3.67 -20.08 -7.04
C GLY A 83 -2.39 -20.85 -7.26
N THR A 84 -1.53 -20.36 -8.11
CA THR A 84 -0.25 -21.04 -8.39
C THR A 84 0.82 -20.67 -7.39
N GLY A 85 0.62 -19.56 -6.69
CA GLY A 85 1.58 -19.11 -5.68
C GLY A 85 1.41 -19.86 -4.40
#